data_ad6f37cadeff4854065bd680aeff877d
#
_entry.id   ad6f37cadeff4854065bd680aeff877d
#
_cell.length_a   1.000
_cell.length_b   1.000
_cell.length_c   1.000
_cell.angle_alpha   90.00
_cell.angle_beta   90.00
_cell.angle_gamma   90.00
#
_symmetry.space_group_name_H-M   'P 1'
#
loop_
_entity.id
_entity.type
_entity.pdbx_description
1 polymer ?
#
loop_
_entity_poly.entity_id
_entity_poly.type
_entity_poly.pdbx_seq_one_letter_code
_entity_poly.pdbx_strand_id
1 'polypeptide(L)'
;QNCTIRAAEEASSVTNGSYNLGRPWQDTPRANFLNTIMYVLPSDGAWAGMSDGLTTHFYEYNSMNPDSTKVDLSKRTNSPSSANKYTPVLTDKEAKAYTLENVLGGTDSWLPTEETVTVAAPVVTVKDKTLSWEDSDDARCYVIFCDGEYVTNQTETTFTITTDGKYTVRAANVNGGLGEVSNVVDTSVSGITTVEADKNEGYGRRIRCCMTGTSRRATPLF
;
A
#
# COMPACT_ATOMS: atom_id res chain seq x y z
N GLN A 1 -0.52 9.90 1.48
CA GLN A 1 0.28 10.16 2.67
C GLN A 1 1.11 8.93 3.03
N ASN A 2 2.36 9.10 3.49
CA ASN A 2 3.29 8.02 3.85
C ASN A 2 3.49 6.99 2.71
N CYS A 3 3.61 7.47 1.48
CA CYS A 3 3.74 6.66 0.28
C CYS A 3 5.20 6.54 -0.18
N THR A 4 5.44 5.60 -1.08
CA THR A 4 6.72 5.48 -1.79
C THR A 4 6.47 5.59 -3.30
N ILE A 5 7.24 6.45 -3.96
CA ILE A 5 7.25 6.58 -5.41
C ILE A 5 8.55 5.98 -5.94
N ARG A 6 8.45 5.04 -6.87
CA ARG A 6 9.58 4.43 -7.56
C ARG A 6 9.19 4.03 -8.99
N ALA A 7 10.16 3.97 -9.89
CA ALA A 7 9.97 3.37 -11.19
C ALA A 7 9.65 1.87 -11.05
N ALA A 8 8.84 1.32 -11.95
CA ALA A 8 8.71 -0.12 -12.10
C ALA A 8 10.04 -0.70 -12.60
N GLU A 9 10.33 -1.96 -12.29
CA GLU A 9 11.61 -2.59 -12.65
C GLU A 9 11.86 -2.59 -14.16
N GLU A 10 10.80 -2.74 -14.96
CA GLU A 10 10.89 -2.73 -16.42
C GLU A 10 10.87 -1.32 -17.03
N ALA A 11 10.65 -0.27 -16.22
CA ALA A 11 10.51 1.11 -16.70
C ALA A 11 11.82 1.89 -16.59
N SER A 12 12.87 1.45 -17.27
CA SER A 12 14.20 2.07 -17.25
C SER A 12 14.23 3.51 -17.82
N SER A 13 13.19 3.92 -18.53
CA SER A 13 13.04 5.29 -19.05
C SER A 13 12.57 6.32 -18.01
N VAL A 14 12.07 5.86 -16.86
CA VAL A 14 11.62 6.77 -15.80
C VAL A 14 12.81 7.16 -14.93
N THR A 15 13.28 8.39 -15.14
CA THR A 15 14.44 8.97 -14.45
C THR A 15 14.05 10.25 -13.71
N ASN A 16 14.95 10.77 -12.87
CA ASN A 16 14.72 12.05 -12.19
C ASN A 16 14.37 13.16 -13.18
N GLY A 17 13.31 13.88 -12.92
CA GLY A 17 12.83 14.98 -13.74
C GLY A 17 11.97 14.56 -14.93
N SER A 18 11.82 13.26 -15.22
CA SER A 18 11.10 12.78 -16.41
C SER A 18 9.58 12.72 -16.26
N TYR A 19 9.04 13.00 -15.08
CA TYR A 19 7.61 12.94 -14.82
C TYR A 19 7.15 14.08 -13.89
N ASN A 20 5.84 14.24 -13.74
CA ASN A 20 5.23 15.17 -12.81
C ASN A 20 4.35 14.40 -11.80
N LEU A 21 4.18 14.93 -10.59
CA LEU A 21 3.31 14.36 -9.57
C LEU A 21 1.84 14.40 -9.96
N GLY A 22 1.46 15.36 -10.79
CA GLY A 22 0.10 15.47 -11.29
C GLY A 22 -0.07 16.65 -12.26
N ARG A 23 -1.27 16.69 -12.85
CA ARG A 23 -1.74 17.79 -13.70
C ARG A 23 -3.22 18.05 -13.38
N PRO A 24 -3.71 19.31 -13.49
CA PRO A 24 -5.08 19.63 -13.17
C PRO A 24 -6.04 19.04 -14.22
N TRP A 25 -6.96 18.22 -13.75
CA TRP A 25 -8.06 17.71 -14.54
C TRP A 25 -9.35 18.34 -14.05
N GLN A 26 -10.08 19.03 -14.91
CA GLN A 26 -11.29 19.79 -14.58
C GLN A 26 -11.03 20.99 -13.64
N ASP A 27 -12.07 21.55 -13.01
CA ASP A 27 -12.04 22.87 -12.37
C ASP A 27 -11.42 22.89 -10.98
N THR A 28 -11.57 21.82 -10.18
CA THR A 28 -11.19 21.79 -8.78
C THR A 28 -10.35 20.57 -8.38
N PRO A 29 -9.26 20.28 -9.11
CA PRO A 29 -8.44 19.12 -8.82
C PRO A 29 -7.66 19.30 -7.53
N ARG A 30 -7.51 18.21 -6.77
CA ARG A 30 -6.74 18.18 -5.52
C ARG A 30 -5.77 16.98 -5.55
N ALA A 31 -4.52 17.22 -5.18
CA ALA A 31 -3.54 16.15 -4.99
C ALA A 31 -2.51 16.59 -3.96
N ASN A 32 -2.32 15.79 -2.91
CA ASN A 32 -1.41 16.11 -1.84
C ASN A 32 -0.46 14.93 -1.57
N PHE A 33 0.83 15.20 -1.57
CA PHE A 33 1.88 14.23 -1.27
C PHE A 33 2.54 14.62 0.04
N LEU A 34 2.27 13.86 1.12
CA LEU A 34 2.80 14.10 2.45
C LEU A 34 3.65 12.92 2.91
N ASN A 35 4.85 13.20 3.41
CA ASN A 35 5.79 12.20 3.91
C ASN A 35 6.08 11.10 2.87
N THR A 36 6.33 11.49 1.63
CA THR A 36 6.52 10.56 0.52
C THR A 36 8.00 10.27 0.32
N ILE A 37 8.38 8.99 0.28
CA ILE A 37 9.74 8.57 -0.08
C ILE A 37 9.83 8.46 -1.60
N MET A 38 10.78 9.18 -2.22
CA MET A 38 10.93 9.26 -3.66
C MET A 38 12.25 8.62 -4.11
N TYR A 39 12.16 7.43 -4.72
CA TYR A 39 13.30 6.77 -5.38
C TYR A 39 13.60 7.38 -6.75
N VAL A 40 12.62 8.03 -7.34
CA VAL A 40 12.73 8.82 -8.56
C VAL A 40 12.04 10.15 -8.28
N LEU A 41 12.74 11.26 -8.56
CA LEU A 41 12.23 12.60 -8.33
C LEU A 41 11.41 13.09 -9.52
N PRO A 42 10.29 13.81 -9.30
CA PRO A 42 9.56 14.49 -10.38
C PRO A 42 10.39 15.63 -10.96
N SER A 43 9.88 16.29 -11.99
CA SER A 43 10.43 17.57 -12.49
C SER A 43 10.52 18.59 -11.35
N ASP A 44 11.41 19.57 -11.49
CA ASP A 44 11.65 20.58 -10.45
C ASP A 44 10.38 21.30 -9.98
N GLY A 45 9.47 21.65 -10.89
CA GLY A 45 8.18 22.25 -10.57
C GLY A 45 7.15 21.28 -10.00
N ALA A 46 7.32 20.01 -10.22
CA ALA A 46 6.48 18.86 -9.83
C ALA A 46 5.10 18.80 -10.49
N TRP A 47 4.54 19.87 -11.02
CA TRP A 47 3.16 19.91 -11.53
C TRP A 47 3.12 20.32 -12.98
N ALA A 48 2.43 19.55 -13.83
CA ALA A 48 2.20 19.88 -15.22
C ALA A 48 0.97 20.78 -15.41
N GLY A 49 0.94 21.51 -16.53
CA GLY A 49 -0.26 22.22 -16.96
C GLY A 49 -1.22 21.29 -17.69
N MET A 50 -2.51 21.58 -17.57
CA MET A 50 -3.58 20.98 -18.35
C MET A 50 -4.80 21.87 -18.21
N SER A 51 -5.59 22.10 -19.33
CA SER A 51 -6.80 22.93 -19.32
C SER A 51 -7.18 23.65 -17.99
N ASP A 52 -8.34 23.91 -17.71
CA ASP A 52 -8.89 24.95 -16.84
C ASP A 52 -8.70 24.85 -15.31
N GLY A 53 -7.79 24.13 -14.75
CA GLY A 53 -7.58 23.94 -13.29
C GLY A 53 -7.61 25.22 -12.43
N LEU A 54 -8.76 25.91 -12.41
CA LEU A 54 -8.93 27.25 -11.83
C LEU A 54 -8.72 27.26 -10.32
N THR A 55 -9.15 26.20 -9.63
CA THR A 55 -9.04 26.06 -8.18
C THR A 55 -8.17 24.88 -7.79
N THR A 56 -7.02 24.77 -8.46
CA THR A 56 -6.05 23.73 -8.19
C THR A 56 -5.54 23.81 -6.76
N HIS A 57 -5.53 22.66 -6.08
CA HIS A 57 -4.99 22.47 -4.73
C HIS A 57 -3.99 21.32 -4.73
N PHE A 58 -2.78 21.59 -5.20
CA PHE A 58 -1.70 20.64 -5.28
C PHE A 58 -0.63 20.99 -4.26
N TYR A 59 -0.36 20.08 -3.34
CA TYR A 59 0.59 20.34 -2.26
C TYR A 59 1.55 19.17 -2.06
N GLU A 60 2.74 19.53 -1.59
CA GLU A 60 3.77 18.59 -1.18
C GLU A 60 4.27 18.98 0.22
N TYR A 61 4.59 17.99 1.03
CA TYR A 61 5.14 18.19 2.36
C TYR A 61 6.07 17.06 2.74
N ASN A 62 7.25 17.43 3.27
CA ASN A 62 8.22 16.51 3.86
C ASN A 62 8.52 15.28 2.97
N SER A 63 8.71 15.51 1.68
CA SER A 63 9.20 14.48 0.77
C SER A 63 10.65 14.13 1.07
N MET A 64 10.97 12.85 1.02
CA MET A 64 12.26 12.31 1.43
C MET A 64 12.89 11.47 0.33
N ASN A 65 14.20 11.48 0.26
CA ASN A 65 14.99 10.52 -0.48
C ASN A 65 14.99 9.14 0.24
N PRO A 66 15.38 8.04 -0.44
CA PRO A 66 15.45 6.71 0.17
C PRO A 66 16.40 6.61 1.38
N ASP A 67 17.40 7.48 1.47
CA ASP A 67 18.36 7.59 2.58
C ASP A 67 17.82 8.43 3.76
N SER A 68 16.54 8.78 3.75
CA SER A 68 15.87 9.62 4.74
C SER A 68 16.31 11.09 4.76
N THR A 69 17.07 11.55 3.81
CA THR A 69 17.33 12.99 3.63
C THR A 69 16.13 13.68 3.00
N LYS A 70 15.93 14.96 3.27
CA LYS A 70 14.82 15.74 2.69
C LYS A 70 15.08 16.06 1.22
N VAL A 71 14.04 15.93 0.41
CA VAL A 71 14.03 16.46 -0.95
C VAL A 71 13.97 17.98 -0.89
N ASP A 72 14.76 18.66 -1.72
CA ASP A 72 14.67 20.13 -1.87
C ASP A 72 13.39 20.50 -2.61
N LEU A 73 12.45 21.13 -1.92
CA LEU A 73 11.16 21.57 -2.45
C LEU A 73 11.17 23.05 -2.88
N SER A 74 12.31 23.75 -2.81
CA SER A 74 12.41 25.19 -3.10
C SER A 74 12.02 25.55 -4.53
N LYS A 75 12.13 24.60 -5.45
CA LYS A 75 11.79 24.78 -6.88
C LYS A 75 10.35 24.41 -7.22
N ARG A 76 9.56 23.99 -6.25
CA ARG A 76 8.16 23.65 -6.50
C ARG A 76 7.35 24.87 -6.91
N THR A 77 6.57 24.74 -7.95
CA THR A 77 5.76 25.82 -8.51
C THR A 77 4.30 25.40 -8.62
N ASN A 78 3.41 26.37 -8.69
CA ASN A 78 2.02 26.09 -9.04
C ASN A 78 1.95 25.43 -10.42
N SER A 79 0.93 24.59 -10.63
CA SER A 79 0.63 24.14 -12.00
C SER A 79 0.49 25.35 -12.93
N PRO A 80 1.09 25.31 -14.13
CA PRO A 80 0.99 26.41 -15.10
C PRO A 80 -0.45 26.82 -15.46
N SER A 81 -1.39 25.86 -15.38
CA SER A 81 -2.82 26.10 -15.65
C SER A 81 -3.60 26.63 -14.45
N SER A 82 -3.00 26.77 -13.27
CA SER A 82 -3.71 27.27 -12.10
C SER A 82 -3.89 28.77 -12.17
N ALA A 83 -5.14 29.23 -12.10
CA ALA A 83 -5.46 30.65 -11.92
C ALA A 83 -5.16 31.12 -10.50
N ASN A 84 -5.25 30.23 -9.50
CA ASN A 84 -4.91 30.54 -8.13
C ASN A 84 -3.38 30.57 -7.95
N LYS A 85 -2.90 31.58 -7.24
CA LYS A 85 -1.51 31.64 -6.80
C LYS A 85 -1.43 31.24 -5.33
N TYR A 86 -0.71 30.17 -5.06
CA TYR A 86 -0.49 29.61 -3.73
C TYR A 86 0.91 29.00 -3.65
N THR A 87 1.38 28.77 -2.45
CA THR A 87 2.63 28.03 -2.23
C THR A 87 2.33 26.53 -2.27
N PRO A 88 2.91 25.76 -3.21
CA PRO A 88 2.60 24.33 -3.36
C PRO A 88 3.30 23.45 -2.32
N VAL A 89 3.96 24.03 -1.33
CA VAL A 89 4.62 23.34 -0.22
C VAL A 89 3.94 23.74 1.08
N LEU A 90 3.43 22.76 1.82
CA LEU A 90 2.77 23.00 3.09
C LEU A 90 3.80 23.29 4.20
N THR A 91 3.40 24.16 5.10
CA THR A 91 4.07 24.35 6.39
C THR A 91 3.73 23.19 7.35
N ASP A 92 4.53 23.01 8.42
CA ASP A 92 4.27 22.02 9.47
C ASP A 92 2.88 22.20 10.09
N LYS A 93 2.40 23.45 10.22
CA LYS A 93 1.07 23.75 10.76
C LYS A 93 -0.03 23.25 9.82
N GLU A 94 0.10 23.51 8.53
CA GLU A 94 -0.89 23.08 7.53
C GLU A 94 -0.90 21.56 7.37
N ALA A 95 0.27 20.93 7.35
CA ALA A 95 0.40 19.49 7.23
C ALA A 95 -0.25 18.72 8.38
N LYS A 96 -0.27 19.27 9.59
CA LYS A 96 -0.95 18.69 10.76
C LYS A 96 -2.46 18.57 10.59
N ALA A 97 -3.08 19.35 9.70
CA ALA A 97 -4.50 19.24 9.41
C ALA A 97 -4.86 18.00 8.56
N TYR A 98 -3.88 17.34 7.95
CA TYR A 98 -4.11 16.13 7.13
C TYR A 98 -4.09 14.87 7.99
N THR A 99 -5.01 14.76 8.93
CA THR A 99 -5.28 13.53 9.70
C THR A 99 -6.31 12.67 8.95
N LEU A 100 -6.41 11.38 9.29
CA LEU A 100 -7.45 10.50 8.74
C LEU A 100 -8.85 11.07 9.01
N GLU A 101 -9.07 11.55 10.24
CA GLU A 101 -10.33 12.16 10.65
C GLU A 101 -10.69 13.38 9.79
N ASN A 102 -9.77 14.32 9.61
CA ASN A 102 -10.03 15.52 8.82
C ASN A 102 -10.21 15.26 7.32
N VAL A 103 -9.62 14.19 6.81
CA VAL A 103 -9.63 13.86 5.37
C VAL A 103 -10.78 12.91 5.02
N LEU A 104 -11.09 11.95 5.88
CA LEU A 104 -12.07 10.89 5.62
C LEU A 104 -13.34 11.01 6.47
N GLY A 105 -13.27 11.68 7.63
CA GLY A 105 -14.37 11.73 8.59
C GLY A 105 -15.65 12.43 8.11
N GLY A 106 -15.61 13.19 7.02
CA GLY A 106 -16.78 13.78 6.36
C GLY A 106 -17.83 14.35 7.31
N THR A 107 -19.11 14.17 6.97
CA THR A 107 -20.26 14.54 7.82
C THR A 107 -20.77 13.37 8.67
N ASP A 108 -20.36 12.15 8.38
CA ASP A 108 -20.72 10.92 9.06
C ASP A 108 -19.66 10.45 10.05
N SER A 109 -18.54 11.18 10.15
CA SER A 109 -17.41 10.88 11.03
C SER A 109 -16.80 9.49 10.78
N TRP A 110 -16.95 8.93 9.55
CA TRP A 110 -16.43 7.61 9.21
C TRP A 110 -14.91 7.58 9.27
N LEU A 111 -14.37 6.62 10.01
CA LEU A 111 -12.94 6.37 10.10
C LEU A 111 -12.65 4.88 9.83
N PRO A 112 -11.83 4.55 8.82
CA PRO A 112 -11.54 3.17 8.46
C PRO A 112 -10.80 2.40 9.57
N THR A 113 -10.21 3.12 10.53
CA THR A 113 -9.48 2.52 11.66
C THR A 113 -10.39 2.08 12.81
N GLU A 114 -11.61 2.60 12.90
CA GLU A 114 -12.55 2.25 13.96
C GLU A 114 -13.29 0.94 13.67
N GLU A 115 -13.35 0.55 12.41
CA GLU A 115 -14.00 -0.70 11.97
C GLU A 115 -13.02 -1.86 11.84
N THR A 116 -11.79 -1.72 12.30
CA THR A 116 -10.78 -2.79 12.22
C THR A 116 -11.04 -3.83 13.30
N VAL A 117 -11.76 -4.89 12.97
CA VAL A 117 -11.82 -6.09 13.80
C VAL A 117 -10.46 -6.79 13.72
N THR A 118 -9.83 -7.03 14.87
CA THR A 118 -8.61 -7.83 14.92
C THR A 118 -9.00 -9.30 14.86
N VAL A 119 -8.66 -9.97 13.76
CA VAL A 119 -8.91 -11.41 13.63
C VAL A 119 -7.79 -12.18 14.33
N ALA A 120 -8.16 -13.16 15.14
CA ALA A 120 -7.21 -14.01 15.85
C ALA A 120 -6.31 -14.78 14.88
N ALA A 121 -5.10 -15.12 15.35
CA ALA A 121 -4.18 -15.95 14.59
C ALA A 121 -4.80 -17.35 14.33
N PRO A 122 -4.84 -17.84 13.08
CA PRO A 122 -5.23 -19.21 12.81
C PRO A 122 -4.26 -20.19 13.47
N VAL A 123 -4.77 -21.30 13.98
CA VAL A 123 -3.93 -22.42 14.44
C VAL A 123 -3.84 -23.41 13.29
N VAL A 124 -2.68 -23.44 12.65
CA VAL A 124 -2.46 -24.25 11.44
C VAL A 124 -1.92 -25.61 11.81
N THR A 125 -2.56 -26.65 11.30
CA THR A 125 -2.10 -28.03 11.36
C THR A 125 -1.74 -28.54 9.97
N VAL A 126 -0.99 -29.63 9.89
CA VAL A 126 -0.63 -30.22 8.62
C VAL A 126 -0.80 -31.73 8.65
N LYS A 127 -1.38 -32.27 7.59
CA LYS A 127 -1.53 -33.71 7.35
C LYS A 127 -1.47 -33.98 5.84
N ASP A 128 -0.71 -34.96 5.43
CA ASP A 128 -0.65 -35.45 4.04
C ASP A 128 -0.47 -34.29 3.01
N LYS A 129 0.49 -33.38 3.26
CA LYS A 129 0.74 -32.18 2.46
C LYS A 129 -0.44 -31.20 2.37
N THR A 130 -1.35 -31.24 3.32
CA THR A 130 -2.45 -30.27 3.40
C THR A 130 -2.36 -29.51 4.72
N LEU A 131 -2.24 -28.19 4.63
CA LEU A 131 -2.47 -27.29 5.77
C LEU A 131 -3.97 -27.19 6.04
N SER A 132 -4.35 -27.11 7.30
CA SER A 132 -5.75 -26.88 7.71
C SER A 132 -5.81 -26.04 8.98
N TRP A 133 -6.86 -25.25 9.12
CA TRP A 133 -7.16 -24.40 10.27
C TRP A 133 -8.67 -24.27 10.45
N GLU A 134 -9.09 -23.79 11.60
CA GLU A 134 -10.51 -23.51 11.88
C GLU A 134 -10.90 -22.17 11.22
N ASP A 135 -12.14 -22.09 10.77
CA ASP A 135 -12.71 -20.85 10.23
C ASP A 135 -12.95 -19.82 11.34
N SER A 136 -12.99 -18.55 10.97
CA SER A 136 -13.30 -17.45 11.87
C SER A 136 -14.38 -16.57 11.24
N ASP A 137 -15.46 -16.32 11.98
CA ASP A 137 -16.58 -15.47 11.54
C ASP A 137 -16.14 -14.05 11.15
N ASP A 138 -15.04 -13.57 11.73
CA ASP A 138 -14.47 -12.26 11.46
C ASP A 138 -13.49 -12.28 10.28
N ALA A 139 -13.15 -13.44 9.72
CA ALA A 139 -12.25 -13.56 8.59
C ALA A 139 -13.00 -13.44 7.26
N ARG A 140 -12.50 -12.56 6.40
CA ARG A 140 -12.97 -12.45 5.01
C ARG A 140 -12.24 -13.41 4.08
N CYS A 141 -10.97 -13.63 4.33
CA CYS A 141 -10.14 -14.60 3.63
C CYS A 141 -8.89 -14.92 4.46
N TYR A 142 -8.14 -15.91 4.02
CA TYR A 142 -6.88 -16.33 4.60
C TYR A 142 -5.73 -16.10 3.61
N VAL A 143 -4.65 -15.49 4.07
CA VAL A 143 -3.46 -15.22 3.27
C VAL A 143 -2.36 -16.19 3.70
N ILE A 144 -1.84 -16.95 2.76
CA ILE A 144 -0.83 -17.99 2.96
C ILE A 144 0.54 -17.46 2.54
N PHE A 145 1.52 -17.67 3.38
CA PHE A 145 2.92 -17.32 3.12
C PHE A 145 3.79 -18.58 3.22
N CYS A 146 4.86 -18.63 2.43
CA CYS A 146 5.94 -19.61 2.50
C CYS A 146 7.27 -18.88 2.60
N ASP A 147 8.08 -19.18 3.60
CA ASP A 147 9.35 -18.51 3.89
C ASP A 147 9.24 -16.96 3.95
N GLY A 148 8.07 -16.48 4.41
CA GLY A 148 7.75 -15.06 4.51
C GLY A 148 7.28 -14.40 3.22
N GLU A 149 7.28 -15.11 2.09
CA GLU A 149 6.79 -14.61 0.81
C GLU A 149 5.32 -15.01 0.59
N TYR A 150 4.55 -14.12 -0.02
CA TYR A 150 3.15 -14.35 -0.36
C TYR A 150 3.00 -15.49 -1.36
N VAL A 151 2.12 -16.45 -1.05
CA VAL A 151 1.77 -17.57 -1.93
C VAL A 151 0.42 -17.34 -2.58
N THR A 152 -0.64 -17.20 -1.78
CA THR A 152 -2.01 -17.02 -2.25
C THR A 152 -2.90 -16.46 -1.14
N ASN A 153 -4.12 -16.09 -1.51
CA ASN A 153 -5.22 -15.85 -0.58
C ASN A 153 -6.46 -16.60 -1.05
N GLN A 154 -7.24 -17.09 -0.11
CA GLN A 154 -8.42 -17.93 -0.35
C GLN A 154 -9.42 -17.82 0.79
N THR A 155 -10.63 -18.29 0.58
CA THR A 155 -11.68 -18.38 1.62
C THR A 155 -11.71 -19.76 2.30
N GLU A 156 -11.19 -20.76 1.63
CA GLU A 156 -11.09 -22.13 2.15
C GLU A 156 -10.11 -22.21 3.33
N THR A 157 -10.38 -23.07 4.27
CA THR A 157 -9.58 -23.32 5.47
C THR A 157 -8.58 -24.45 5.32
N THR A 158 -8.32 -24.86 4.07
CA THR A 158 -7.32 -25.87 3.73
C THR A 158 -6.47 -25.43 2.54
N PHE A 159 -5.17 -25.74 2.56
CA PHE A 159 -4.25 -25.41 1.47
C PHE A 159 -3.34 -26.60 1.18
N THR A 160 -3.25 -27.00 -0.11
CA THR A 160 -2.35 -28.07 -0.54
C THR A 160 -0.94 -27.54 -0.76
N ILE A 161 0.03 -28.07 -0.03
CA ILE A 161 1.45 -27.70 -0.14
C ILE A 161 2.02 -28.23 -1.45
N THR A 162 2.57 -27.32 -2.24
CA THR A 162 3.22 -27.64 -3.53
C THR A 162 4.75 -27.53 -3.47
N THR A 163 5.27 -26.80 -2.51
CA THR A 163 6.71 -26.56 -2.32
C THR A 163 7.04 -26.70 -0.85
N ASP A 164 8.14 -27.34 -0.51
CA ASP A 164 8.56 -27.42 0.89
C ASP A 164 9.08 -26.06 1.39
N GLY A 165 8.82 -25.73 2.65
CA GLY A 165 9.20 -24.45 3.27
C GLY A 165 8.49 -24.21 4.60
N LYS A 166 8.63 -23.01 5.14
CA LYS A 166 8.00 -22.57 6.40
C LYS A 166 6.71 -21.83 6.09
N TYR A 167 5.59 -22.48 6.31
CA TYR A 167 4.28 -21.90 6.04
C TYR A 167 3.70 -21.17 7.25
N THR A 168 3.09 -20.03 6.98
CA THR A 168 2.26 -19.30 7.92
C THR A 168 0.97 -18.84 7.24
N VAL A 169 -0.08 -18.67 8.03
CA VAL A 169 -1.38 -18.20 7.57
C VAL A 169 -1.80 -16.98 8.40
N ARG A 170 -2.40 -16.00 7.78
CA ARG A 170 -3.02 -14.85 8.45
C ARG A 170 -4.45 -14.68 7.97
N ALA A 171 -5.38 -14.52 8.88
CA ALA A 171 -6.73 -14.13 8.53
C ALA A 171 -6.79 -12.63 8.20
N ALA A 172 -7.54 -12.27 7.17
CA ALA A 172 -7.84 -10.88 6.83
C ALA A 172 -9.28 -10.55 7.24
N ASN A 173 -9.49 -9.40 7.86
CA ASN A 173 -10.82 -8.92 8.21
C ASN A 173 -11.57 -8.35 6.99
N VAL A 174 -12.83 -7.96 7.18
CA VAL A 174 -13.69 -7.41 6.11
C VAL A 174 -13.12 -6.14 5.45
N ASN A 175 -12.27 -5.40 6.14
CA ASN A 175 -11.63 -4.18 5.64
C ASN A 175 -10.23 -4.45 5.03
N GLY A 176 -9.81 -5.72 4.92
CA GLY A 176 -8.54 -6.13 4.35
C GLY A 176 -7.35 -6.03 5.31
N GLY A 177 -7.58 -5.71 6.58
CA GLY A 177 -6.55 -5.74 7.62
C GLY A 177 -6.12 -7.17 7.94
N LEU A 178 -4.80 -7.45 7.96
CA LEU A 178 -4.27 -8.76 8.34
C LEU A 178 -4.19 -8.87 9.86
N GLY A 179 -4.80 -9.93 10.40
CA GLY A 179 -4.69 -10.34 11.80
C GLY A 179 -3.30 -10.85 12.17
N GLU A 180 -3.19 -11.42 13.35
CA GLU A 180 -1.95 -12.01 13.85
C GLU A 180 -1.50 -13.20 12.99
N VAL A 181 -0.19 -13.46 12.99
CA VAL A 181 0.40 -14.57 12.23
C VAL A 181 0.15 -15.91 12.97
N SER A 182 -0.17 -16.96 12.24
CA SER A 182 -0.32 -18.32 12.77
C SER A 182 1.00 -18.86 13.34
N ASN A 183 0.91 -20.03 14.01
CA ASN A 183 2.08 -20.88 14.20
C ASN A 183 2.74 -21.22 12.86
N VAL A 184 4.05 -21.43 12.88
CA VAL A 184 4.83 -21.86 11.72
C VAL A 184 4.66 -23.38 11.52
N VAL A 185 4.42 -23.80 10.28
CA VAL A 185 4.49 -25.18 9.84
C VAL A 185 5.70 -25.35 8.94
N ASP A 186 6.74 -26.03 9.40
CA ASP A 186 7.96 -26.32 8.62
C ASP A 186 7.82 -27.67 7.92
N THR A 187 7.75 -27.66 6.61
CA THR A 187 7.61 -28.85 5.76
C THR A 187 8.92 -29.28 5.12
N SER A 188 10.01 -28.55 5.35
CA SER A 188 11.35 -28.83 4.79
C SER A 188 12.09 -29.95 5.53
N VAL A 189 11.63 -30.31 6.73
CA VAL A 189 12.24 -31.39 7.54
C VAL A 189 11.41 -32.66 7.41
N SER A 190 12.09 -33.80 7.21
CA SER A 190 11.47 -35.12 7.20
C SER A 190 10.97 -35.48 8.61
N GLY A 191 9.68 -35.22 8.85
CA GLY A 191 9.04 -35.32 10.17
C GLY A 191 8.45 -33.98 10.56
N ILE A 192 7.23 -33.72 10.17
CA ILE A 192 6.54 -32.43 10.29
C ILE A 192 6.42 -32.05 11.76
N THR A 193 7.11 -31.00 12.18
CA THR A 193 7.01 -30.41 13.52
C THR A 193 6.29 -29.07 13.45
N THR A 194 5.26 -28.89 14.24
CA THR A 194 4.66 -27.58 14.54
C THR A 194 5.55 -26.86 15.55
N VAL A 195 6.06 -25.68 15.18
CA VAL A 195 6.82 -24.82 16.10
C VAL A 195 5.91 -23.67 16.55
N GLU A 196 5.79 -23.47 17.86
CA GLU A 196 5.06 -22.31 18.40
C GLU A 196 5.73 -21.01 17.92
N ALA A 197 4.92 -20.02 17.55
CA ALA A 197 5.42 -18.73 17.08
C ALA A 197 6.19 -18.00 18.18
N ASP A 198 7.46 -17.66 17.91
CA ASP A 198 8.24 -16.81 18.79
C ASP A 198 7.70 -15.37 18.68
N LYS A 199 7.19 -14.82 19.79
CA LYS A 199 6.47 -13.54 19.85
C LYS A 199 7.36 -12.30 19.68
N ASN A 200 8.65 -12.45 19.28
CA ASN A 200 9.64 -11.38 19.40
C ASN A 200 10.29 -10.86 18.11
N GLU A 201 9.75 -11.14 16.93
CA GLU A 201 10.27 -10.47 15.72
C GLU A 201 9.20 -9.61 15.04
N GLY A 202 9.28 -8.31 15.33
CA GLY A 202 8.49 -7.27 14.67
C GLY A 202 8.94 -7.09 13.21
N TYR A 203 8.36 -7.82 12.28
CA TYR A 203 8.55 -7.57 10.85
C TYR A 203 7.59 -6.50 10.36
N GLY A 204 8.06 -5.26 10.42
CA GLY A 204 7.45 -4.13 9.71
C GLY A 204 7.78 -4.17 8.22
N ARG A 205 7.26 -5.12 7.45
CA ARG A 205 7.30 -5.05 5.98
C ARG A 205 5.92 -4.67 5.45
N ARG A 206 5.87 -3.55 4.76
CA ARG A 206 4.68 -3.06 4.04
C ARG A 206 4.33 -4.05 2.93
N ILE A 207 3.12 -4.60 2.99
CA ILE A 207 2.57 -5.44 1.92
C ILE A 207 2.11 -4.52 0.80
N ARG A 208 2.56 -4.79 -0.43
CA ARG A 208 2.00 -4.20 -1.65
C ARG A 208 0.77 -5.00 -2.04
N CYS A 209 -0.40 -4.37 -2.06
CA CYS A 209 -1.52 -4.89 -2.82
C CYS A 209 -1.23 -4.73 -4.32
N CYS A 210 -0.69 -5.78 -4.97
CA CYS A 210 -0.77 -5.90 -6.41
C CYS A 210 -2.16 -6.45 -6.77
N MET A 211 -3.05 -5.57 -7.20
CA MET A 211 -4.22 -6.04 -7.95
C MET A 211 -3.73 -6.51 -9.32
N THR A 212 -3.64 -7.80 -9.54
CA THR A 212 -3.52 -8.37 -10.88
C THR A 212 -4.88 -8.28 -11.56
N GLY A 213 -5.14 -7.14 -12.20
CA GLY A 213 -6.23 -6.99 -13.14
C GLY A 213 -5.91 -7.81 -14.39
N THR A 214 -6.63 -8.88 -14.64
CA THR A 214 -6.66 -9.57 -15.93
C THR A 214 -7.16 -8.60 -16.98
N SER A 215 -6.25 -7.99 -17.74
CA SER A 215 -6.54 -7.21 -18.94
C SER A 215 -7.08 -8.16 -20.01
N ARG A 216 -8.40 -8.15 -20.23
CA ARG A 216 -8.96 -8.63 -21.49
C ARG A 216 -8.61 -7.61 -22.57
N ARG A 217 -7.80 -8.03 -23.52
CA ARG A 217 -7.58 -7.28 -24.77
C ARG A 217 -8.92 -7.03 -25.45
N ALA A 218 -9.32 -5.77 -25.57
CA ALA A 218 -10.32 -5.36 -26.52
C ALA A 218 -9.62 -5.18 -27.87
N THR A 219 -10.04 -5.96 -28.85
CA THR A 219 -9.68 -5.82 -30.26
C THR A 219 -10.29 -4.50 -30.77
N PRO A 220 -9.58 -3.66 -31.51
CA PRO A 220 -10.21 -2.49 -32.12
C PRO A 220 -11.00 -2.95 -33.36
N LEU A 221 -12.27 -2.58 -33.41
CA LEU A 221 -13.04 -2.50 -34.63
C LEU A 221 -13.06 -1.05 -35.09
N PHE A 222 -12.49 -0.85 -36.27
CA PHE A 222 -12.57 0.29 -37.21
C PHE A 222 -12.97 1.68 -36.71
#